data_ad7fa3dcd5ead416cc48a4d0753250b1
#
_entry.id   ad7fa3dcd5ead416cc48a4d0753250b1
#
_cell.length_a   1.000
_cell.length_b   1.000
_cell.length_c   1.000
_cell.angle_alpha   90.00
_cell.angle_beta   90.00
_cell.angle_gamma   90.00
#
_symmetry.space_group_name_H-M   'P 1'
#
loop_
_entity.id
_entity.type
_entity.pdbx_description
1 polymer ?
#
loop_
_entity_poly.entity_id
_entity_poly.type
_entity_poly.pdbx_seq_one_letter_code
_entity_poly.pdbx_strand_id
1 'polypeptide(L)'
;VGMQILFSKGFEKQESNGLAVLPGEIKSLSAKILPHIGWNTVNAGFGSKLFKGLENESFYFVHSYGLLEPIAQGINTTTNYEGNFVSAVESENISAVQFHPEKSGQAGLALLKNWVSNL
;
A
#
# COMPACT_ATOMS: atom_id res chain seq x y z
N VAL A 1 0.37 -0.80 -9.00
CA VAL A 1 1.40 -1.55 -9.73
C VAL A 1 2.79 -1.21 -9.19
N GLY A 2 3.08 0.07 -8.96
CA GLY A 2 4.40 0.47 -8.48
C GLY A 2 4.84 -0.22 -7.19
N MET A 3 3.96 -0.34 -6.22
CA MET A 3 4.27 -1.05 -4.97
C MET A 3 4.54 -2.53 -5.22
N GLN A 4 3.76 -3.14 -6.10
CA GLN A 4 3.82 -4.59 -6.32
C GLN A 4 5.14 -5.05 -6.89
N ILE A 5 5.79 -4.26 -7.72
CA ILE A 5 7.07 -4.65 -8.33
C ILE A 5 8.25 -4.59 -7.37
N LEU A 6 8.10 -3.96 -6.21
CA LEU A 6 9.17 -3.90 -5.19
C LEU A 6 9.34 -5.23 -4.44
N PHE A 7 8.36 -6.11 -4.50
CA PHE A 7 8.40 -7.37 -3.78
C PHE A 7 9.01 -8.49 -4.62
N SER A 8 9.45 -9.54 -3.94
CA SER A 8 10.19 -10.61 -4.59
C SER A 8 9.35 -11.47 -5.52
N LYS A 9 8.02 -11.45 -5.37
CA LYS A 9 7.15 -12.32 -6.16
C LYS A 9 5.77 -11.72 -6.34
N GLY A 10 5.26 -11.75 -7.56
CA GLY A 10 3.91 -11.29 -7.87
C GLY A 10 3.12 -12.37 -8.59
N PHE A 11 1.81 -12.39 -8.37
CA PHE A 11 0.92 -13.38 -8.94
C PHE A 11 -0.18 -12.77 -9.82
N GLU A 12 -0.08 -11.51 -10.17
CA GLU A 12 -1.07 -10.85 -11.01
C GLU A 12 -1.07 -11.48 -12.40
N LYS A 13 -2.21 -12.05 -12.81
CA LYS A 13 -2.40 -12.83 -14.04
C LYS A 13 -1.60 -14.11 -14.07
N GLN A 14 -0.34 -14.09 -13.73
CA GLN A 14 0.55 -15.26 -13.65
C GLN A 14 1.68 -14.94 -12.68
N GLU A 15 2.31 -15.99 -12.18
CA GLU A 15 3.45 -15.80 -11.29
C GLU A 15 4.58 -15.10 -12.04
N SER A 16 5.18 -14.11 -11.40
CA SER A 16 6.31 -13.38 -11.97
C SER A 16 7.22 -12.91 -10.83
N ASN A 17 8.49 -12.66 -11.15
CA ASN A 17 9.43 -12.14 -10.18
C ASN A 17 9.41 -10.60 -10.23
N GLY A 18 9.38 -9.98 -9.04
CA GLY A 18 9.53 -8.54 -8.91
C GLY A 18 10.98 -8.13 -8.74
N LEU A 19 11.19 -6.89 -8.31
CA LEU A 19 12.53 -6.34 -8.12
C LEU A 19 13.22 -6.85 -6.84
N ALA A 20 12.50 -7.50 -5.96
CA ALA A 20 13.01 -8.04 -4.70
C ALA A 20 13.68 -6.99 -3.80
N VAL A 21 13.22 -5.73 -3.89
CA VAL A 21 13.72 -4.65 -3.02
C VAL A 21 13.23 -4.85 -1.59
N LEU A 22 12.00 -5.36 -1.45
CA LEU A 22 11.40 -5.68 -0.16
C LEU A 22 11.00 -7.16 -0.14
N PRO A 23 11.12 -7.83 1.02
CA PRO A 23 10.68 -9.23 1.13
C PRO A 23 9.15 -9.31 1.16
N GLY A 24 8.59 -10.31 0.51
CA GLY A 24 7.16 -10.54 0.52
C GLY A 24 6.63 -11.00 -0.82
N GLU A 25 5.38 -11.40 -0.83
CA GLU A 25 4.71 -11.89 -2.01
C GLU A 25 3.40 -11.14 -2.25
N ILE A 26 3.15 -10.79 -3.50
CA ILE A 26 1.90 -10.15 -3.92
C ILE A 26 0.95 -11.24 -4.37
N LYS A 27 -0.24 -11.27 -3.78
CA LYS A 27 -1.26 -12.29 -4.06
C LYS A 27 -2.60 -11.64 -4.35
N SER A 28 -3.53 -12.42 -4.93
CA SER A 28 -4.90 -11.96 -5.11
C SER A 28 -5.56 -11.71 -3.76
N LEU A 29 -6.33 -10.63 -3.66
CA LEU A 29 -7.09 -10.33 -2.45
C LEU A 29 -8.16 -11.40 -2.20
N SER A 30 -8.43 -11.68 -0.91
CA SER A 30 -9.43 -12.67 -0.52
C SER A 30 -10.83 -12.07 -0.46
N ALA A 31 -11.21 -11.31 -1.48
CA ALA A 31 -12.49 -10.64 -1.55
C ALA A 31 -13.37 -11.26 -2.62
N LYS A 32 -14.71 -11.19 -2.42
CA LYS A 32 -15.68 -11.71 -3.37
C LYS A 32 -15.82 -10.81 -4.59
N ILE A 33 -15.64 -9.50 -4.41
CA ILE A 33 -15.78 -8.53 -5.48
C ILE A 33 -14.39 -7.95 -5.76
N LEU A 34 -13.87 -8.21 -6.96
CA LEU A 34 -12.58 -7.70 -7.42
C LEU A 34 -12.78 -7.05 -8.79
N PRO A 35 -12.00 -5.99 -9.10
CA PRO A 35 -10.98 -5.38 -8.26
C PRO A 35 -11.55 -4.54 -7.12
N HIS A 36 -10.72 -4.23 -6.13
CA HIS A 36 -11.02 -3.23 -5.11
C HIS A 36 -10.93 -1.86 -5.76
N ILE A 37 -12.07 -1.24 -5.99
CA ILE A 37 -12.14 0.07 -6.66
C ILE A 37 -12.89 1.04 -5.75
N GLY A 38 -12.33 2.22 -5.55
CA GLY A 38 -12.99 3.31 -4.85
C GLY A 38 -12.19 3.81 -3.66
N TRP A 39 -12.85 4.65 -2.87
CA TRP A 39 -12.25 5.26 -1.69
C TRP A 39 -12.33 4.33 -0.50
N ASN A 40 -11.22 4.20 0.22
CA ASN A 40 -11.17 3.41 1.43
C ASN A 40 -10.17 4.04 2.40
N THR A 41 -10.37 3.75 3.69
CA THR A 41 -9.52 4.28 4.74
C THR A 41 -8.31 3.38 4.97
N VAL A 42 -7.34 3.91 5.73
CA VAL A 42 -6.14 3.17 6.10
C VAL A 42 -5.99 3.16 7.62
N ASN A 43 -5.35 2.11 8.12
CA ASN A 43 -4.92 2.01 9.52
C ASN A 43 -3.41 2.19 9.53
N ALA A 44 -2.98 3.41 9.82
CA ALA A 44 -1.56 3.76 9.76
C ALA A 44 -0.75 2.94 10.76
N GLY A 45 0.40 2.44 10.30
CA GLY A 45 1.31 1.70 11.15
C GLY A 45 1.89 2.61 12.24
N PHE A 46 2.21 2.02 13.39
CA PHE A 46 2.78 2.77 14.51
C PHE A 46 4.08 3.45 14.09
N GLY A 47 4.17 4.74 14.34
CA GLY A 47 5.35 5.53 13.98
C GLY A 47 5.40 5.99 12.52
N SER A 48 4.33 5.78 11.75
CA SER A 48 4.29 6.20 10.36
C SER A 48 4.53 7.70 10.22
N LYS A 49 5.47 8.07 9.38
CA LYS A 49 5.73 9.46 9.00
C LYS A 49 4.91 9.85 7.79
N LEU A 50 4.68 8.88 6.90
CA LEU A 50 3.94 9.09 5.65
C LEU A 50 2.49 9.48 5.92
N PHE A 51 1.86 8.85 6.90
CA PHE A 51 0.45 9.08 7.23
C PHE A 51 0.23 10.02 8.42
N LYS A 52 1.25 10.74 8.83
CA LYS A 52 1.13 11.66 9.96
C LYS A 52 0.06 12.71 9.68
N GLY A 53 -0.96 12.77 10.52
CA GLY A 53 -2.09 13.69 10.36
C GLY A 53 -3.14 13.19 9.37
N LEU A 54 -2.97 12.00 8.80
CA LEU A 54 -3.86 11.48 7.76
C LEU A 54 -4.58 10.20 8.18
N GLU A 55 -4.60 9.87 9.47
CA GLU A 55 -5.10 8.59 9.98
C GLU A 55 -6.57 8.34 9.70
N ASN A 56 -7.37 9.40 9.51
CA ASN A 56 -8.80 9.27 9.25
C ASN A 56 -9.18 9.61 7.81
N GLU A 57 -8.19 9.74 6.94
CA GLU A 57 -8.45 10.11 5.55
C GLU A 57 -8.68 8.89 4.67
N SER A 58 -9.35 9.11 3.53
CA SER A 58 -9.58 8.07 2.53
C SER A 58 -8.69 8.27 1.33
N PHE A 59 -8.31 7.15 0.72
CA PHE A 59 -7.46 7.13 -0.47
C PHE A 59 -8.13 6.29 -1.55
N TYR A 60 -7.80 6.55 -2.80
CA TYR A 60 -8.43 5.88 -3.94
C TYR A 60 -7.66 4.63 -4.36
N PHE A 61 -8.35 3.49 -4.38
CA PHE A 61 -7.78 2.19 -4.71
C PHE A 61 -8.34 1.65 -6.02
N VAL A 62 -7.49 1.02 -6.82
CA VAL A 62 -7.89 0.21 -7.99
C VAL A 62 -6.91 -0.94 -8.09
N HIS A 63 -7.26 -2.10 -7.54
CA HIS A 63 -6.35 -3.25 -7.59
C HIS A 63 -7.08 -4.56 -7.27
N SER A 64 -6.54 -5.68 -7.74
CA SER A 64 -7.04 -7.02 -7.40
C SER A 64 -6.01 -7.81 -6.59
N TYR A 65 -4.76 -7.45 -6.67
CA TYR A 65 -3.66 -8.10 -5.97
C TYR A 65 -3.07 -7.17 -4.92
N GLY A 66 -2.49 -7.72 -3.89
CA GLY A 66 -1.88 -6.93 -2.84
C GLY A 66 -1.00 -7.76 -1.93
N LEU A 67 -0.35 -7.08 -1.00
CA LEU A 67 0.47 -7.70 0.02
C LEU A 67 -0.44 -8.05 1.19
N LEU A 68 -0.65 -9.35 1.43
CA LEU A 68 -1.58 -9.79 2.47
C LEU A 68 -0.95 -9.88 3.85
N GLU A 69 0.37 -10.04 3.92
CA GLU A 69 1.07 -10.15 5.19
C GLU A 69 2.07 -9.02 5.41
N PRO A 70 2.13 -8.45 6.62
CA PRO A 70 3.08 -7.37 6.92
C PRO A 70 4.52 -7.81 6.75
N ILE A 71 5.38 -6.87 6.36
CA ILE A 71 6.82 -7.11 6.33
C ILE A 71 7.41 -6.77 7.71
N ALA A 72 8.43 -7.52 8.11
CA ALA A 72 9.06 -7.32 9.43
C ALA A 72 9.99 -6.10 9.48
N GLN A 73 10.47 -5.64 8.34
CA GLN A 73 11.54 -4.65 8.25
C GLN A 73 11.06 -3.22 8.06
N GLY A 74 9.84 -2.93 8.45
CA GLY A 74 9.35 -1.58 8.23
C GLY A 74 8.04 -1.33 8.91
N ILE A 75 7.46 -0.18 8.60
CA ILE A 75 6.15 0.22 9.11
C ILE A 75 5.11 -0.19 8.09
N ASN A 76 4.12 -0.97 8.53
CA ASN A 76 3.06 -1.47 7.67
C ASN A 76 1.76 -0.75 7.98
N THR A 77 1.15 -0.17 6.95
CA THR A 77 -0.17 0.43 7.04
C THR A 77 -1.14 -0.52 6.34
N THR A 78 -2.30 -0.75 6.94
CA THR A 78 -3.25 -1.74 6.45
C THR A 78 -4.58 -1.11 6.06
N THR A 79 -5.31 -1.80 5.21
CA THR A 79 -6.67 -1.41 4.81
C THR A 79 -7.52 -2.66 4.82
N ASN A 80 -8.79 -2.51 5.22
CA ASN A 80 -9.75 -3.62 5.22
C ASN A 80 -10.60 -3.57 3.96
N TYR A 81 -10.59 -4.67 3.21
CA TYR A 81 -11.48 -4.89 2.09
C TYR A 81 -11.83 -6.38 2.08
N GLU A 82 -12.89 -6.76 2.82
CA GLU A 82 -13.27 -8.15 3.09
C GLU A 82 -12.09 -8.95 3.66
N GLY A 83 -11.29 -8.30 4.50
CA GLY A 83 -10.06 -8.82 5.07
C GLY A 83 -8.96 -7.78 4.95
N ASN A 84 -7.99 -7.82 5.85
CA ASN A 84 -6.91 -6.84 5.86
C ASN A 84 -5.86 -7.14 4.79
N PHE A 85 -5.36 -6.10 4.15
CA PHE A 85 -4.15 -6.19 3.33
C PHE A 85 -3.25 -5.01 3.66
N VAL A 86 -1.97 -5.12 3.31
CA VAL A 86 -1.01 -4.04 3.53
C VAL A 86 -1.14 -3.02 2.42
N SER A 87 -1.59 -1.82 2.75
CA SER A 87 -1.83 -0.76 1.76
C SER A 87 -0.63 0.16 1.59
N ALA A 88 0.32 0.16 2.51
CA ALA A 88 1.55 0.93 2.40
C ALA A 88 2.64 0.34 3.27
N VAL A 89 3.89 0.52 2.84
CA VAL A 89 5.06 0.14 3.63
C VAL A 89 6.05 1.30 3.65
N GLU A 90 6.72 1.46 4.79
CA GLU A 90 7.79 2.45 4.96
C GLU A 90 9.01 1.72 5.52
N SER A 91 10.07 1.62 4.73
CA SER A 91 11.28 0.92 5.11
C SER A 91 12.48 1.75 4.70
N GLU A 92 13.20 2.29 5.67
CA GLU A 92 14.35 3.18 5.44
C GLU A 92 13.96 4.33 4.51
N ASN A 93 14.56 4.41 3.33
CA ASN A 93 14.29 5.47 2.36
C ASN A 93 13.18 5.12 1.37
N ILE A 94 12.58 3.95 1.51
CA ILE A 94 11.57 3.47 0.58
C ILE A 94 10.19 3.60 1.19
N SER A 95 9.30 4.26 0.46
CA SER A 95 7.88 4.31 0.79
C SER A 95 7.11 3.80 -0.41
N ALA A 96 6.20 2.88 -0.19
CA ALA A 96 5.38 2.31 -1.25
C ALA A 96 3.93 2.27 -0.82
N VAL A 97 3.02 2.60 -1.75
CA VAL A 97 1.59 2.60 -1.47
C VAL A 97 0.85 1.83 -2.56
N GLN A 98 -0.21 1.14 -2.16
CA GLN A 98 -1.06 0.40 -3.10
C GLN A 98 -2.06 1.31 -3.81
N PHE A 99 -2.54 2.33 -3.11
CA PHE A 99 -3.51 3.27 -3.68
C PHE A 99 -2.81 4.29 -4.59
N HIS A 100 -3.64 5.15 -5.20
CA HIS A 100 -3.17 6.19 -6.12
C HIS A 100 -3.19 7.56 -5.43
N PRO A 101 -2.06 8.07 -4.93
CA PRO A 101 -2.03 9.40 -4.30
C PRO A 101 -2.50 10.49 -5.26
N GLU A 102 -2.14 10.38 -6.53
CA GLU A 102 -2.51 11.37 -7.54
C GLU A 102 -4.04 11.43 -7.81
N LYS A 103 -4.76 10.38 -7.41
CA LYS A 103 -6.23 10.31 -7.53
C LYS A 103 -6.93 10.41 -6.19
N SER A 104 -6.20 10.71 -5.13
CA SER A 104 -6.74 10.72 -3.76
C SER A 104 -7.01 12.13 -3.23
N GLY A 105 -7.09 13.11 -4.10
CA GLY A 105 -7.47 14.49 -3.73
C GLY A 105 -6.53 15.12 -2.71
N GLN A 106 -7.12 15.82 -1.74
CA GLN A 106 -6.36 16.53 -0.70
C GLN A 106 -5.53 15.58 0.16
N ALA A 107 -6.06 14.41 0.47
CA ALA A 107 -5.35 13.41 1.26
C ALA A 107 -4.10 12.92 0.53
N GLY A 108 -4.22 12.69 -0.77
CA GLY A 108 -3.09 12.28 -1.60
C GLY A 108 -2.01 13.35 -1.67
N LEU A 109 -2.40 14.61 -1.81
CA LEU A 109 -1.46 15.73 -1.84
C LEU A 109 -0.74 15.86 -0.50
N ALA A 110 -1.46 15.74 0.61
CA ALA A 110 -0.87 15.81 1.94
C ALA A 110 0.12 14.66 2.18
N LEU A 111 -0.21 13.47 1.68
CA LEU A 111 0.67 12.30 1.77
C LEU A 111 1.99 12.57 1.03
N LEU A 112 1.92 13.11 -0.18
CA LEU A 112 3.11 13.42 -0.98
C LEU A 112 3.96 14.48 -0.29
N LYS A 113 3.34 15.47 0.35
CA LYS A 113 4.08 16.47 1.14
C LYS A 113 4.80 15.83 2.32
N ASN A 114 4.14 14.90 3.02
CA ASN A 114 4.77 14.19 4.11
C ASN A 114 5.99 13.40 3.62
N TRP A 115 5.85 12.75 2.47
CA TRP A 115 6.94 11.98 1.90
C TRP A 115 8.15 12.86 1.58
N VAL A 116 7.93 13.98 0.92
CA VAL A 116 9.00 14.93 0.57
C VAL A 116 9.68 15.48 1.83
N SER A 117 8.90 15.78 2.86
CA SER A 117 9.41 16.36 4.11
C SER A 117 10.29 15.39 4.91
N ASN A 118 10.20 14.09 4.62
CA ASN A 118 10.92 13.05 5.36
C ASN A 118 11.99 12.36 4.52
N LEU A 119 12.33 12.96 3.40
CA LEU A 119 13.44 12.45 2.58
C LEU A 119 14.79 12.68 3.24
#